data_7b0570b92008ed976beee551fa09aae4
#
_entry.id   7b0570b92008ed976beee551fa09aae4
#
_cell.length_a   1.000
_cell.length_b   1.000
_cell.length_c   1.000
_cell.angle_alpha   90.00
_cell.angle_beta   90.00
_cell.angle_gamma   90.00
#
_symmetry.space_group_name_H-M   'P 1'
#
loop_
_entity.id
_entity.type
_entity.pdbx_description
1 polymer ?
#
loop_
_entity_poly.entity_id
_entity_poly.type
_entity_poly.pdbx_seq_one_letter_code
_entity_poly.pdbx_strand_id
1 'polypeptide(L)'
;MSKETEWDKRFNIGVHSIDNAHRKLFSIVRKLIRLSRDENNGQWACAEGIKYLKNYTIEHFTDEEAYMRSIGYEGYEVHKRLHDDMRYKTLPALEKDLTESNYSQESIQHFLGICLGWLTAHILIEDRAITGKISNRWKTDNTSTDMDILKSALTAALQEIFRLQPEIISEHYSGEDFGTSLIIRLVYGSSSQQKIQIFMILEESLVLRTVSTMLGMPLTKMDKLVMNAGKELSLRIVKHLGIYCCLPTQYQLESSHFMTPEQFRKVLYLEIFDYSILLNTGHGYFAFCVKLE
;
A
#
# COMPACT_ATOMS: atom_id res chain seq x y z
N MET A 1 -17.46 26.65 1.13
CA MET A 1 -17.92 25.30 0.75
C MET A 1 -16.77 24.62 0.01
N SER A 2 -16.01 23.73 0.66
CA SER A 2 -14.97 22.95 -0.01
C SER A 2 -15.65 22.01 -0.99
N LYS A 3 -15.26 22.05 -2.28
CA LYS A 3 -15.66 21.04 -3.26
C LYS A 3 -15.30 19.67 -2.64
N GLU A 4 -16.31 18.84 -2.36
CA GLU A 4 -16.07 17.43 -2.12
C GLU A 4 -15.31 16.91 -3.33
N THR A 5 -14.14 16.38 -3.09
CA THR A 5 -13.31 15.81 -4.15
C THR A 5 -14.08 14.63 -4.73
N GLU A 6 -14.26 14.66 -6.03
CA GLU A 6 -15.05 13.66 -6.76
C GLU A 6 -14.47 12.25 -6.50
N TRP A 7 -15.35 11.27 -6.31
CA TRP A 7 -14.96 9.87 -6.13
C TRP A 7 -14.15 9.37 -7.33
N ASP A 8 -12.96 8.87 -7.08
CA ASP A 8 -12.13 8.31 -8.14
C ASP A 8 -12.71 6.95 -8.60
N LYS A 9 -13.13 6.89 -9.85
CA LYS A 9 -13.74 5.69 -10.45
C LYS A 9 -12.79 4.48 -10.49
N ARG A 10 -11.49 4.67 -10.22
CA ARG A 10 -10.53 3.56 -10.10
C ARG A 10 -10.90 2.58 -9.00
N PHE A 11 -11.52 3.06 -7.92
CA PHE A 11 -11.98 2.23 -6.81
C PHE A 11 -13.30 1.48 -7.09
N ASN A 12 -13.86 1.60 -8.28
CA ASN A 12 -15.04 0.84 -8.66
C ASN A 12 -14.62 -0.51 -9.25
N ILE A 13 -15.09 -1.58 -8.65
CA ILE A 13 -14.98 -2.93 -9.22
C ILE A 13 -16.12 -3.23 -10.23
N GLY A 14 -17.20 -2.45 -10.21
CA GLY A 14 -18.35 -2.57 -11.09
C GLY A 14 -19.52 -3.35 -10.47
N VAL A 15 -19.43 -3.67 -9.19
CA VAL A 15 -20.51 -4.26 -8.38
C VAL A 15 -21.07 -3.17 -7.50
N HIS A 16 -22.29 -2.74 -7.76
CA HIS A 16 -22.88 -1.52 -7.16
C HIS A 16 -22.88 -1.53 -5.62
N SER A 17 -23.22 -2.65 -4.99
CA SER A 17 -23.21 -2.79 -3.52
C SER A 17 -21.81 -2.62 -2.94
N ILE A 18 -20.81 -3.29 -3.55
CA ILE A 18 -19.41 -3.25 -3.12
C ILE A 18 -18.83 -1.86 -3.39
N ASP A 19 -19.05 -1.29 -4.57
CA ASP A 19 -18.61 0.08 -4.91
C ASP A 19 -19.16 1.12 -3.93
N ASN A 20 -20.39 0.97 -3.47
CA ASN A 20 -20.99 1.85 -2.45
C ASN A 20 -20.35 1.65 -1.07
N ALA A 21 -20.03 0.42 -0.70
CA ALA A 21 -19.31 0.12 0.54
C ALA A 21 -17.91 0.76 0.54
N HIS A 22 -17.17 0.66 -0.56
CA HIS A 22 -15.87 1.32 -0.73
C HIS A 22 -15.97 2.84 -0.55
N ARG A 23 -16.95 3.49 -1.23
CA ARG A 23 -17.17 4.96 -1.06
C ARG A 23 -17.43 5.33 0.39
N LYS A 24 -18.21 4.52 1.10
CA LYS A 24 -18.54 4.75 2.50
C LYS A 24 -17.32 4.57 3.40
N LEU A 25 -16.51 3.53 3.19
CA LEU A 25 -15.25 3.31 3.93
C LEU A 25 -14.31 4.50 3.79
N PHE A 26 -14.04 4.96 2.57
CA PHE A 26 -13.21 6.16 2.36
C PHE A 26 -13.81 7.42 2.98
N SER A 27 -15.13 7.57 2.94
CA SER A 27 -15.82 8.72 3.58
C SER A 27 -15.62 8.71 5.10
N ILE A 28 -15.73 7.53 5.73
CA ILE A 28 -15.49 7.37 7.17
C ILE A 28 -14.03 7.70 7.50
N VAL A 29 -13.06 7.14 6.76
CA VAL A 29 -11.63 7.42 6.98
C VAL A 29 -11.33 8.90 6.85
N ARG A 30 -11.82 9.58 5.80
CA ARG A 30 -11.66 11.05 5.64
C ARG A 30 -12.23 11.83 6.81
N LYS A 31 -13.41 11.45 7.32
CA LYS A 31 -14.03 12.09 8.48
C LYS A 31 -13.16 11.91 9.73
N LEU A 32 -12.66 10.71 9.95
CA LEU A 32 -11.79 10.40 11.09
C LEU A 32 -10.46 11.17 11.03
N ILE A 33 -9.85 11.29 9.85
CA ILE A 33 -8.64 12.10 9.66
C ILE A 33 -8.89 13.57 10.00
N ARG A 34 -10.05 14.12 9.62
CA ARG A 34 -10.41 15.49 9.98
C ARG A 34 -10.60 15.65 11.49
N LEU A 35 -11.31 14.70 12.13
CA LEU A 35 -11.52 14.69 13.57
C LEU A 35 -10.23 14.54 14.35
N SER A 36 -9.29 13.69 13.90
CA SER A 36 -8.00 13.48 14.58
C SER A 36 -7.09 14.71 14.58
N ARG A 37 -7.38 15.70 13.74
CA ARG A 37 -6.64 16.97 13.66
C ARG A 37 -7.28 18.10 14.49
N ASP A 38 -8.45 17.84 15.08
CA ASP A 38 -9.16 18.80 15.94
C ASP A 38 -8.73 18.60 17.39
N GLU A 39 -8.00 19.58 17.95
CA GLU A 39 -7.41 19.51 19.29
C GLU A 39 -8.45 19.56 20.42
N ASN A 40 -9.68 20.05 20.17
CA ASN A 40 -10.61 20.39 21.25
C ASN A 40 -11.62 19.30 21.65
N ASN A 41 -11.92 18.31 20.78
CA ASN A 41 -12.89 17.23 21.06
C ASN A 41 -12.66 15.95 20.25
N GLY A 42 -11.51 15.84 19.58
CA GLY A 42 -11.26 14.81 18.55
C GLY A 42 -11.15 13.39 19.11
N GLN A 43 -10.61 13.20 20.30
CA GLN A 43 -10.23 11.89 20.82
C GLN A 43 -11.41 10.94 21.02
N TRP A 44 -12.43 11.38 21.75
CA TRP A 44 -13.62 10.56 21.97
C TRP A 44 -14.39 10.28 20.66
N ALA A 45 -14.59 11.32 19.84
CA ALA A 45 -15.26 11.18 18.55
C ALA A 45 -14.47 10.26 17.60
N CYS A 46 -13.14 10.31 17.63
CA CYS A 46 -12.29 9.39 16.89
C CYS A 46 -12.43 7.95 17.41
N ALA A 47 -12.46 7.72 18.74
CA ALA A 47 -12.61 6.39 19.30
C ALA A 47 -13.91 5.72 18.86
N GLU A 48 -15.05 6.44 18.94
CA GLU A 48 -16.33 5.91 18.47
C GLU A 48 -16.37 5.71 16.95
N GLY A 49 -15.81 6.64 16.20
CA GLY A 49 -15.74 6.52 14.74
C GLY A 49 -14.81 5.39 14.27
N ILE A 50 -13.75 5.08 15.00
CA ILE A 50 -12.87 3.93 14.74
C ILE A 50 -13.60 2.61 14.98
N LYS A 51 -14.39 2.49 16.04
CA LYS A 51 -15.25 1.32 16.29
C LYS A 51 -16.22 1.11 15.12
N TYR A 52 -16.83 2.20 14.66
CA TYR A 52 -17.73 2.16 13.51
C TYR A 52 -17.01 1.73 12.22
N LEU A 53 -15.83 2.30 11.93
CA LEU A 53 -15.02 1.92 10.77
C LEU A 53 -14.69 0.42 10.80
N LYS A 54 -14.23 -0.08 11.94
CA LYS A 54 -13.89 -1.50 12.12
C LYS A 54 -15.09 -2.41 11.84
N ASN A 55 -16.24 -2.13 12.45
CA ASN A 55 -17.43 -2.95 12.27
C ASN A 55 -17.92 -2.93 10.82
N TYR A 56 -17.90 -1.76 10.19
CA TYR A 56 -18.31 -1.62 8.79
C TYR A 56 -17.33 -2.32 7.83
N THR A 57 -16.05 -2.33 8.14
CA THR A 57 -15.04 -3.08 7.37
C THR A 57 -15.31 -4.58 7.41
N ILE A 58 -15.63 -5.12 8.58
CA ILE A 58 -15.94 -6.56 8.76
C ILE A 58 -17.24 -6.94 8.03
N GLU A 59 -18.26 -6.09 8.09
CA GLU A 59 -19.51 -6.26 7.36
C GLU A 59 -19.27 -6.28 5.84
N HIS A 60 -18.52 -5.31 5.34
CA HIS A 60 -18.13 -5.25 3.93
C HIS A 60 -17.41 -6.52 3.45
N PHE A 61 -16.44 -7.02 4.21
CA PHE A 61 -15.76 -8.28 3.88
C PHE A 61 -16.73 -9.45 3.76
N THR A 62 -17.72 -9.52 4.66
CA THR A 62 -18.72 -10.59 4.63
C THR A 62 -19.57 -10.53 3.35
N ASP A 63 -20.00 -9.33 2.96
CA ASP A 63 -20.80 -9.10 1.74
C ASP A 63 -19.99 -9.41 0.48
N GLU A 64 -18.75 -9.01 0.45
CA GLU A 64 -17.85 -9.27 -0.69
C GLU A 64 -17.49 -10.75 -0.83
N GLU A 65 -17.22 -11.43 0.28
CA GLU A 65 -17.01 -12.89 0.31
C GLU A 65 -18.26 -13.64 -0.16
N ALA A 66 -19.45 -13.18 0.20
CA ALA A 66 -20.70 -13.74 -0.30
C ALA A 66 -20.85 -13.55 -1.81
N TYR A 67 -20.51 -12.37 -2.32
CA TYR A 67 -20.50 -12.08 -3.76
C TYR A 67 -19.51 -12.98 -4.50
N MET A 68 -18.25 -13.07 -4.05
CA MET A 68 -17.22 -13.93 -4.67
C MET A 68 -17.68 -15.40 -4.77
N ARG A 69 -18.29 -15.93 -3.70
CA ARG A 69 -18.86 -17.29 -3.73
C ARG A 69 -19.99 -17.41 -4.75
N SER A 70 -20.85 -16.40 -4.83
CA SER A 70 -22.00 -16.42 -5.75
C SER A 70 -21.63 -16.50 -7.22
N ILE A 71 -20.46 -15.94 -7.58
CA ILE A 71 -19.94 -15.95 -8.96
C ILE A 71 -18.90 -17.05 -9.20
N GLY A 72 -18.57 -17.87 -8.19
CA GLY A 72 -17.55 -18.93 -8.31
C GLY A 72 -16.14 -18.38 -8.55
N TYR A 73 -15.77 -17.27 -7.91
CA TYR A 73 -14.46 -16.64 -8.10
C TYR A 73 -13.32 -17.58 -7.71
N GLU A 74 -12.45 -17.94 -8.64
CA GLU A 74 -11.35 -18.91 -8.43
C GLU A 74 -10.34 -18.43 -7.36
N GLY A 75 -10.14 -17.11 -7.22
CA GLY A 75 -9.24 -16.52 -6.23
C GLY A 75 -9.83 -16.42 -4.81
N TYR A 76 -11.03 -16.92 -4.55
CA TYR A 76 -11.77 -16.73 -3.30
C TYR A 76 -10.95 -17.08 -2.04
N GLU A 77 -10.31 -18.23 -2.00
CA GLU A 77 -9.58 -18.71 -0.81
C GLU A 77 -8.35 -17.83 -0.47
N VAL A 78 -7.69 -17.30 -1.50
CA VAL A 78 -6.55 -16.38 -1.31
C VAL A 78 -7.06 -15.03 -0.83
N HIS A 79 -8.10 -14.50 -1.47
CA HIS A 79 -8.70 -13.21 -1.13
C HIS A 79 -9.27 -13.22 0.29
N LYS A 80 -10.01 -14.27 0.64
CA LYS A 80 -10.55 -14.45 1.99
C LYS A 80 -9.44 -14.47 3.06
N ARG A 81 -8.29 -15.08 2.80
CA ARG A 81 -7.15 -15.04 3.74
C ARG A 81 -6.66 -13.62 4.00
N LEU A 82 -6.69 -12.73 3.01
CA LEU A 82 -6.34 -11.31 3.21
C LEU A 82 -7.35 -10.60 4.13
N HIS A 83 -8.65 -10.89 3.97
CA HIS A 83 -9.68 -10.41 4.88
C HIS A 83 -9.52 -10.96 6.30
N ASP A 84 -9.22 -12.25 6.43
CA ASP A 84 -9.01 -12.89 7.72
C ASP A 84 -7.78 -12.33 8.44
N ASP A 85 -6.68 -12.05 7.73
CA ASP A 85 -5.51 -11.39 8.30
C ASP A 85 -5.83 -9.99 8.80
N MET A 86 -6.60 -9.21 8.04
CA MET A 86 -7.06 -7.88 8.49
C MET A 86 -8.00 -7.99 9.69
N ARG A 87 -8.99 -8.88 9.62
CA ARG A 87 -10.04 -9.09 10.64
C ARG A 87 -9.49 -9.60 11.96
N TYR A 88 -8.60 -10.61 11.92
CA TYR A 88 -8.19 -11.36 13.11
C TYR A 88 -6.78 -11.06 13.62
N LYS A 89 -5.95 -10.37 12.84
CA LYS A 89 -4.58 -10.02 13.23
C LYS A 89 -4.36 -8.50 13.25
N THR A 90 -4.55 -7.84 12.12
CA THR A 90 -4.20 -6.42 11.97
C THR A 90 -5.11 -5.51 12.79
N LEU A 91 -6.43 -5.60 12.63
CA LEU A 91 -7.37 -4.76 13.37
C LEU A 91 -7.27 -4.96 14.90
N PRO A 92 -7.18 -6.20 15.44
CA PRO A 92 -6.97 -6.40 16.88
C PRO A 92 -5.65 -5.82 17.40
N ALA A 93 -4.54 -5.95 16.65
CA ALA A 93 -3.26 -5.35 17.04
C ALA A 93 -3.35 -3.82 17.10
N LEU A 94 -3.94 -3.19 16.08
CA LEU A 94 -4.15 -1.74 16.05
C LEU A 94 -5.10 -1.24 17.16
N GLU A 95 -6.13 -2.03 17.48
CA GLU A 95 -7.05 -1.70 18.59
C GLU A 95 -6.35 -1.77 19.96
N LYS A 96 -5.45 -2.73 20.15
CA LYS A 96 -4.62 -2.82 21.33
C LYS A 96 -3.73 -1.58 21.47
N ASP A 97 -3.02 -1.18 20.42
CA ASP A 97 -2.18 0.03 20.41
C ASP A 97 -2.99 1.29 20.74
N LEU A 98 -4.19 1.44 20.18
CA LEU A 98 -5.10 2.54 20.49
C LEU A 98 -5.47 2.56 21.97
N THR A 99 -5.82 1.40 22.53
CA THR A 99 -6.27 1.28 23.93
C THR A 99 -5.12 1.54 24.89
N GLU A 100 -3.96 0.94 24.65
CA GLU A 100 -2.76 1.11 25.51
C GLU A 100 -2.24 2.54 25.49
N SER A 101 -2.39 3.26 24.37
CA SER A 101 -2.01 4.67 24.25
C SER A 101 -3.10 5.65 24.67
N ASN A 102 -4.23 5.17 25.19
CA ASN A 102 -5.42 5.96 25.49
C ASN A 102 -5.86 6.83 24.29
N TYR A 103 -5.86 6.25 23.10
CA TYR A 103 -6.24 6.92 21.84
C TYR A 103 -5.41 8.20 21.58
N SER A 104 -4.12 8.13 21.79
CA SER A 104 -3.23 9.26 21.48
C SER A 104 -3.35 9.67 20.01
N GLN A 105 -3.06 10.93 19.69
CA GLN A 105 -3.07 11.40 18.31
C GLN A 105 -2.15 10.57 17.40
N GLU A 106 -1.02 10.14 17.92
CA GLU A 106 -0.05 9.30 17.21
C GLU A 106 -0.64 7.92 16.87
N SER A 107 -1.28 7.24 17.84
CA SER A 107 -1.89 5.93 17.61
C SER A 107 -3.10 6.00 16.67
N ILE A 108 -3.90 7.07 16.75
CA ILE A 108 -4.99 7.31 15.81
C ILE A 108 -4.45 7.50 14.39
N GLN A 109 -3.39 8.30 14.20
CA GLN A 109 -2.76 8.49 12.89
C GLN A 109 -2.16 7.20 12.36
N HIS A 110 -1.53 6.40 13.22
CA HIS A 110 -1.01 5.09 12.87
C HIS A 110 -2.13 4.15 12.39
N PHE A 111 -3.20 4.02 13.18
CA PHE A 111 -4.37 3.22 12.83
C PHE A 111 -4.97 3.62 11.48
N LEU A 112 -5.25 4.91 11.29
CA LEU A 112 -5.84 5.42 10.07
C LEU A 112 -4.93 5.26 8.85
N GLY A 113 -3.61 5.43 9.03
CA GLY A 113 -2.62 5.23 7.97
C GLY A 113 -2.58 3.77 7.49
N ILE A 114 -2.55 2.81 8.42
CA ILE A 114 -2.58 1.37 8.11
C ILE A 114 -3.89 1.00 7.41
N CYS A 115 -5.04 1.40 7.96
CA CYS A 115 -6.35 1.10 7.36
C CYS A 115 -6.49 1.70 5.96
N LEU A 116 -6.05 2.94 5.76
CA LEU A 116 -6.12 3.60 4.46
C LEU A 116 -5.22 2.91 3.43
N GLY A 117 -3.97 2.65 3.78
CA GLY A 117 -3.03 1.97 2.89
C GLY A 117 -3.53 0.58 2.50
N TRP A 118 -3.96 -0.20 3.48
CA TRP A 118 -4.52 -1.53 3.24
C TRP A 118 -5.76 -1.48 2.34
N LEU A 119 -6.76 -0.67 2.70
CA LEU A 119 -8.01 -0.54 1.95
C LEU A 119 -7.76 -0.15 0.49
N THR A 120 -6.88 0.83 0.29
CA THR A 120 -6.55 1.31 -1.06
C THR A 120 -5.90 0.22 -1.91
N ALA A 121 -4.87 -0.42 -1.38
CA ALA A 121 -4.16 -1.48 -2.11
C ALA A 121 -5.08 -2.69 -2.35
N HIS A 122 -5.89 -3.05 -1.36
CA HIS A 122 -6.82 -4.17 -1.46
C HIS A 122 -7.82 -3.95 -2.60
N ILE A 123 -8.50 -2.80 -2.64
CA ILE A 123 -9.45 -2.49 -3.70
C ILE A 123 -8.78 -2.45 -5.09
N LEU A 124 -7.63 -1.78 -5.19
CA LEU A 124 -6.98 -1.58 -6.48
C LEU A 124 -6.33 -2.84 -7.05
N ILE A 125 -5.92 -3.77 -6.20
CA ILE A 125 -5.20 -4.98 -6.59
C ILE A 125 -6.11 -6.21 -6.50
N GLU A 126 -6.75 -6.45 -5.36
CA GLU A 126 -7.44 -7.70 -5.10
C GLU A 126 -8.91 -7.65 -5.56
N ASP A 127 -9.66 -6.62 -5.16
CA ASP A 127 -11.10 -6.57 -5.48
C ASP A 127 -11.34 -6.35 -6.96
N ARG A 128 -10.50 -5.57 -7.64
CA ARG A 128 -10.60 -5.39 -9.10
C ARG A 128 -10.32 -6.66 -9.88
N ALA A 129 -9.57 -7.61 -9.29
CA ALA A 129 -9.34 -8.92 -9.91
C ALA A 129 -10.61 -9.79 -9.88
N ILE A 130 -11.51 -9.60 -8.91
CA ILE A 130 -12.78 -10.34 -8.83
C ILE A 130 -13.62 -10.18 -10.10
N THR A 131 -13.59 -8.98 -10.70
CA THR A 131 -14.35 -8.66 -11.91
C THR A 131 -13.50 -8.61 -13.19
N GLY A 132 -12.26 -9.09 -13.12
CA GLY A 132 -11.32 -9.13 -14.25
C GLY A 132 -10.88 -7.75 -14.77
N LYS A 133 -11.04 -6.69 -13.95
CA LYS A 133 -10.60 -5.33 -14.33
C LYS A 133 -9.10 -5.13 -14.24
N ILE A 134 -8.40 -6.01 -13.56
CA ILE A 134 -6.94 -6.12 -13.58
C ILE A 134 -6.60 -7.40 -14.31
N SER A 135 -5.75 -7.28 -15.31
CA SER A 135 -5.15 -8.42 -15.97
C SER A 135 -4.01 -8.95 -15.10
N ASN A 136 -4.20 -10.11 -14.47
CA ASN A 136 -3.10 -10.84 -13.81
C ASN A 136 -2.13 -11.49 -14.82
N ARG A 137 -2.23 -11.14 -16.10
CA ARG A 137 -1.42 -11.74 -17.16
C ARG A 137 -0.36 -10.75 -17.64
N TRP A 138 0.70 -10.67 -16.89
CA TRP A 138 1.97 -10.21 -17.43
C TRP A 138 2.45 -11.28 -18.41
N LYS A 139 2.39 -11.01 -19.70
CA LYS A 139 3.02 -11.87 -20.71
C LYS A 139 4.52 -11.62 -20.60
N THR A 140 5.22 -12.52 -19.95
CA THR A 140 6.68 -12.59 -20.03
C THR A 140 7.03 -13.34 -21.31
N ASP A 141 7.70 -12.70 -22.24
CA ASP A 141 8.38 -13.41 -23.32
C ASP A 141 9.46 -14.28 -22.69
N ASN A 142 9.56 -15.55 -23.09
CA ASN A 142 10.51 -16.53 -22.55
C ASN A 142 12.00 -16.18 -22.80
N THR A 143 12.27 -15.01 -23.38
CA THR A 143 13.60 -14.47 -23.68
C THR A 143 14.00 -13.25 -22.85
N SER A 144 13.10 -12.78 -21.98
CA SER A 144 13.34 -11.60 -21.13
C SER A 144 14.28 -11.94 -19.98
N THR A 145 15.20 -11.01 -19.67
CA THR A 145 16.03 -11.11 -18.45
C THR A 145 15.16 -10.84 -17.20
N ASP A 146 15.61 -11.29 -16.02
CA ASP A 146 14.90 -11.01 -14.75
C ASP A 146 14.69 -9.50 -14.54
N MET A 147 15.66 -8.68 -14.98
CA MET A 147 15.57 -7.21 -14.93
C MET A 147 14.44 -6.68 -15.83
N ASP A 148 14.27 -7.23 -17.04
CA ASP A 148 13.21 -6.80 -17.96
C ASP A 148 11.83 -7.19 -17.44
N ILE A 149 11.73 -8.33 -16.80
CA ILE A 149 10.51 -8.77 -16.12
C ILE A 149 10.18 -7.80 -14.99
N LEU A 150 11.14 -7.46 -14.15
CA LEU A 150 10.98 -6.50 -13.06
C LEU A 150 10.56 -5.12 -13.56
N LYS A 151 11.23 -4.59 -14.58
CA LYS A 151 10.89 -3.30 -15.22
C LYS A 151 9.45 -3.28 -15.72
N SER A 152 9.07 -4.30 -16.46
CA SER A 152 7.73 -4.43 -17.03
C SER A 152 6.67 -4.50 -15.93
N ALA A 153 6.90 -5.31 -14.90
CA ALA A 153 5.98 -5.48 -13.80
C ALA A 153 5.80 -4.20 -12.96
N LEU A 154 6.91 -3.51 -12.63
CA LEU A 154 6.87 -2.23 -11.91
C LEU A 154 6.14 -1.15 -12.71
N THR A 155 6.51 -1.00 -13.98
CA THR A 155 5.89 0.00 -14.88
C THR A 155 4.39 -0.22 -14.97
N ALA A 156 3.97 -1.44 -15.21
CA ALA A 156 2.57 -1.76 -15.36
C ALA A 156 1.79 -1.62 -14.03
N ALA A 157 2.37 -2.01 -12.88
CA ALA A 157 1.75 -1.80 -11.57
C ALA A 157 1.50 -0.31 -11.30
N LEU A 158 2.48 0.56 -11.60
CA LEU A 158 2.34 2.01 -11.44
C LEU A 158 1.30 2.60 -12.40
N GLN A 159 1.24 2.12 -13.63
CA GLN A 159 0.24 2.56 -14.62
C GLN A 159 -1.17 2.13 -14.25
N GLU A 160 -1.37 0.85 -13.94
CA GLU A 160 -2.70 0.28 -13.70
C GLU A 160 -3.27 0.71 -12.35
N ILE A 161 -2.46 0.63 -11.29
CA ILE A 161 -2.91 0.86 -9.92
C ILE A 161 -3.00 2.36 -9.64
N PHE A 162 -1.97 3.12 -9.97
CA PHE A 162 -1.85 4.54 -9.61
C PHE A 162 -2.12 5.51 -10.76
N ARG A 163 -2.30 5.00 -12.00
CA ARG A 163 -2.41 5.83 -13.22
C ARG A 163 -1.24 6.79 -13.41
N LEU A 164 -0.07 6.37 -12.95
CA LEU A 164 1.15 7.10 -13.18
C LEU A 164 1.70 6.75 -14.56
N GLN A 165 2.53 7.64 -15.12
CA GLN A 165 3.24 7.40 -16.38
C GLN A 165 4.73 7.29 -16.06
N PRO A 166 5.19 6.12 -15.58
CA PRO A 166 6.57 5.97 -15.17
C PRO A 166 7.49 5.90 -16.39
N GLU A 167 8.59 6.63 -16.30
CA GLU A 167 9.71 6.57 -17.23
C GLU A 167 10.92 6.03 -16.49
N ILE A 168 11.59 5.02 -17.02
CA ILE A 168 12.81 4.48 -16.42
C ILE A 168 13.94 5.46 -16.74
N ILE A 169 14.50 6.06 -15.68
CA ILE A 169 15.59 7.01 -15.77
C ILE A 169 16.95 6.27 -15.73
N SER A 170 17.04 5.25 -14.87
CA SER A 170 18.24 4.45 -14.72
C SER A 170 17.90 3.03 -14.29
N GLU A 171 18.66 2.06 -14.81
CA GLU A 171 18.65 0.67 -14.36
C GLU A 171 19.69 0.41 -13.26
N HIS A 172 20.40 1.46 -12.83
CA HIS A 172 21.41 1.44 -11.77
C HIS A 172 21.23 2.68 -10.90
N TYR A 173 20.30 2.60 -9.92
CA TYR A 173 20.16 3.67 -8.94
C TYR A 173 21.37 3.67 -8.01
N SER A 174 22.13 4.78 -8.01
CA SER A 174 23.38 4.95 -7.25
C SER A 174 23.21 5.83 -6.01
N GLY A 175 21.98 6.21 -5.67
CA GLY A 175 21.67 7.10 -4.55
C GLY A 175 21.53 8.55 -4.96
N GLU A 176 21.12 8.81 -6.21
CA GLU A 176 20.77 10.14 -6.69
C GLU A 176 19.79 10.78 -5.72
N ASP A 177 20.13 12.00 -5.29
CA ASP A 177 19.30 12.75 -4.34
C ASP A 177 18.18 13.47 -5.09
N PHE A 178 16.95 13.08 -4.81
CA PHE A 178 15.76 13.74 -5.32
C PHE A 178 14.93 14.39 -4.20
N GLY A 179 15.61 14.79 -3.10
CA GLY A 179 15.02 15.56 -2.01
C GLY A 179 14.43 14.70 -0.89
N THR A 180 13.47 15.27 -0.16
CA THR A 180 12.80 14.58 0.93
C THR A 180 12.09 13.35 0.41
N SER A 181 12.38 12.20 1.03
CA SER A 181 11.85 10.92 0.59
C SER A 181 11.42 10.02 1.74
N LEU A 182 10.42 9.20 1.48
CA LEU A 182 10.02 8.07 2.31
C LEU A 182 10.85 6.86 1.91
N ILE A 183 11.69 6.37 2.82
CA ILE A 183 12.55 5.21 2.57
C ILE A 183 12.06 4.05 3.41
N ILE A 184 11.78 2.93 2.75
CA ILE A 184 11.23 1.73 3.36
C ILE A 184 12.14 0.56 3.02
N ARG A 185 12.55 -0.20 4.04
CA ARG A 185 13.23 -1.49 3.92
C ARG A 185 12.27 -2.61 4.28
N LEU A 186 12.13 -3.57 3.39
CA LEU A 186 11.36 -4.80 3.58
C LEU A 186 12.33 -5.97 3.55
N VAL A 187 12.23 -6.87 4.52
CA VAL A 187 13.05 -8.08 4.60
C VAL A 187 12.14 -9.30 4.51
N TYR A 188 12.39 -10.13 3.53
CA TYR A 188 11.71 -11.39 3.33
C TYR A 188 12.67 -12.54 3.58
N GLY A 189 12.24 -13.56 4.30
CA GLY A 189 13.02 -14.76 4.59
C GLY A 189 12.33 -16.02 4.08
N SER A 190 13.14 -17.02 3.73
CA SER A 190 12.67 -18.36 3.36
C SER A 190 13.02 -19.38 4.45
N SER A 191 12.38 -20.55 4.42
CA SER A 191 12.71 -21.68 5.30
C SER A 191 14.15 -22.21 5.10
N SER A 192 14.77 -21.90 3.96
CA SER A 192 16.18 -22.23 3.65
C SER A 192 17.19 -21.19 4.13
N GLN A 193 16.77 -20.25 4.98
CA GLN A 193 17.59 -19.15 5.52
C GLN A 193 18.06 -18.12 4.47
N GLN A 194 17.57 -18.18 3.24
CA GLN A 194 17.83 -17.16 2.25
C GLN A 194 16.98 -15.92 2.56
N LYS A 195 17.53 -14.74 2.30
CA LYS A 195 16.85 -13.47 2.52
C LYS A 195 16.79 -12.63 1.25
N ILE A 196 15.74 -11.88 1.13
CA ILE A 196 15.57 -10.85 0.10
C ILE A 196 15.28 -9.54 0.80
N GLN A 197 16.10 -8.55 0.51
CA GLN A 197 15.87 -7.20 1.00
C GLN A 197 15.40 -6.32 -0.15
N ILE A 198 14.30 -5.62 0.07
CA ILE A 198 13.75 -4.66 -0.88
C ILE A 198 13.76 -3.29 -0.26
N PHE A 199 14.32 -2.32 -0.98
CA PHE A 199 14.33 -0.92 -0.58
C PHE A 199 13.48 -0.13 -1.58
N MET A 200 12.54 0.63 -1.04
CA MET A 200 11.69 1.53 -1.79
C MET A 200 11.93 2.95 -1.32
N ILE A 201 12.36 3.79 -2.23
CA ILE A 201 12.65 5.20 -1.98
C ILE A 201 11.65 6.01 -2.79
N LEU A 202 10.72 6.67 -2.12
CA LEU A 202 9.65 7.42 -2.75
C LEU A 202 9.80 8.90 -2.40
N GLU A 203 9.90 9.75 -3.39
CA GLU A 203 9.91 11.20 -3.18
C GLU A 203 8.64 11.65 -2.45
N GLU A 204 8.78 12.62 -1.52
CA GLU A 204 7.66 13.13 -0.71
C GLU A 204 6.49 13.59 -1.58
N SER A 205 6.75 14.28 -2.67
CA SER A 205 5.75 14.77 -3.62
C SER A 205 4.90 13.64 -4.19
N LEU A 206 5.52 12.51 -4.55
CA LEU A 206 4.86 11.31 -5.03
C LEU A 206 3.95 10.69 -3.96
N VAL A 207 4.46 10.54 -2.73
CA VAL A 207 3.70 9.94 -1.61
C VAL A 207 2.51 10.82 -1.24
N LEU A 208 2.73 12.12 -1.05
CA LEU A 208 1.67 13.09 -0.72
C LEU A 208 0.58 13.10 -1.78
N ARG A 209 0.95 13.15 -3.06
CA ARG A 209 -0.02 13.15 -4.15
C ARG A 209 -0.81 11.84 -4.21
N THR A 210 -0.13 10.71 -4.08
CA THR A 210 -0.76 9.40 -4.11
C THR A 210 -1.80 9.26 -3.00
N VAL A 211 -1.41 9.54 -1.76
CA VAL A 211 -2.32 9.44 -0.60
C VAL A 211 -3.41 10.51 -0.66
N SER A 212 -3.10 11.74 -1.13
CA SER A 212 -4.12 12.79 -1.36
C SER A 212 -5.19 12.34 -2.36
N THR A 213 -4.77 11.74 -3.47
CA THR A 213 -5.69 11.24 -4.50
C THR A 213 -6.59 10.14 -3.96
N MET A 214 -6.03 9.23 -3.15
CA MET A 214 -6.78 8.15 -2.52
C MET A 214 -7.84 8.66 -1.55
N LEU A 215 -7.48 9.66 -0.75
CA LEU A 215 -8.39 10.28 0.21
C LEU A 215 -9.38 11.25 -0.44
N GLY A 216 -9.11 11.70 -1.65
CA GLY A 216 -9.84 12.80 -2.25
C GLY A 216 -9.75 14.09 -1.42
N MET A 217 -8.63 14.32 -0.74
CA MET A 217 -8.35 15.53 0.02
C MET A 217 -6.86 15.89 -0.04
N PRO A 218 -6.49 17.18 -0.10
CA PRO A 218 -5.09 17.59 -0.18
C PRO A 218 -4.37 17.30 1.14
N LEU A 219 -3.17 16.72 1.02
CA LEU A 219 -2.22 16.53 2.11
C LEU A 219 -0.96 17.34 1.78
N THR A 220 -0.41 18.00 2.78
CA THR A 220 0.72 18.95 2.60
C THR A 220 1.93 18.57 3.46
N LYS A 221 1.83 17.51 4.26
CA LYS A 221 2.91 17.07 5.16
C LYS A 221 3.03 15.57 5.16
N MET A 222 4.27 15.09 5.20
CA MET A 222 4.63 13.69 5.43
C MET A 222 4.51 13.38 6.94
N ASP A 223 3.28 13.38 7.46
CA ASP A 223 3.01 12.97 8.84
C ASP A 223 2.96 11.43 8.98
N LYS A 224 2.84 10.93 10.20
CA LYS A 224 2.79 9.48 10.47
C LYS A 224 1.67 8.76 9.73
N LEU A 225 0.53 9.43 9.51
CA LEU A 225 -0.57 8.87 8.72
C LEU A 225 -0.10 8.60 7.29
N VAL A 226 0.48 9.61 6.64
CA VAL A 226 0.95 9.53 5.24
C VAL A 226 2.07 8.49 5.11
N MET A 227 3.03 8.49 6.05
CA MET A 227 4.12 7.53 6.07
C MET A 227 3.62 6.08 6.20
N ASN A 228 2.69 5.82 7.14
CA ASN A 228 2.14 4.48 7.33
C ASN A 228 1.29 4.04 6.12
N ALA A 229 0.49 4.94 5.55
CA ALA A 229 -0.25 4.65 4.32
C ALA A 229 0.71 4.29 3.18
N GLY A 230 1.78 5.06 2.99
CA GLY A 230 2.82 4.78 1.99
C GLY A 230 3.52 3.44 2.22
N LYS A 231 3.81 3.09 3.48
CA LYS A 231 4.41 1.79 3.82
C LYS A 231 3.47 0.62 3.49
N GLU A 232 2.20 0.70 3.88
CA GLU A 232 1.23 -0.36 3.59
C GLU A 232 1.00 -0.54 2.10
N LEU A 233 0.92 0.55 1.34
CA LEU A 233 0.88 0.50 -0.11
C LEU A 233 2.10 -0.19 -0.70
N SER A 234 3.29 0.15 -0.23
CA SER A 234 4.55 -0.45 -0.66
C SER A 234 4.59 -1.96 -0.41
N LEU A 235 4.17 -2.39 0.79
CA LEU A 235 4.05 -3.81 1.14
C LEU A 235 3.12 -4.56 0.18
N ARG A 236 1.97 -3.97 -0.14
CA ARG A 236 1.00 -4.60 -1.04
C ARG A 236 1.50 -4.64 -2.47
N ILE A 237 2.15 -3.57 -2.96
CA ILE A 237 2.78 -3.55 -4.27
C ILE A 237 3.81 -4.67 -4.37
N VAL A 238 4.75 -4.76 -3.42
CA VAL A 238 5.79 -5.79 -3.41
C VAL A 238 5.19 -7.18 -3.34
N LYS A 239 4.15 -7.39 -2.53
CA LYS A 239 3.43 -8.67 -2.47
C LYS A 239 2.79 -9.03 -3.82
N HIS A 240 2.18 -8.06 -4.50
CA HIS A 240 1.61 -8.25 -5.83
C HIS A 240 2.69 -8.54 -6.89
N LEU A 241 3.79 -7.78 -6.86
CA LEU A 241 4.94 -7.98 -7.74
C LEU A 241 5.72 -9.26 -7.41
N GLY A 242 5.63 -9.77 -6.19
CA GLY A 242 6.44 -10.88 -5.69
C GLY A 242 6.33 -12.16 -6.51
N ILE A 243 5.18 -12.41 -7.13
CA ILE A 243 4.99 -13.55 -8.04
C ILE A 243 5.85 -13.40 -9.31
N TYR A 244 6.18 -12.14 -9.69
CA TYR A 244 6.88 -11.80 -10.94
C TYR A 244 8.32 -11.30 -10.71
N CYS A 245 8.65 -10.92 -9.48
CA CYS A 245 9.88 -10.20 -9.15
C CYS A 245 10.69 -10.89 -8.05
N CYS A 246 11.21 -12.08 -8.31
CA CYS A 246 12.18 -12.75 -7.43
C CYS A 246 11.71 -13.08 -6.01
N LEU A 247 10.43 -12.94 -5.67
CA LEU A 247 9.85 -13.40 -4.41
C LEU A 247 9.05 -14.69 -4.64
N PRO A 248 9.67 -15.87 -4.66
CA PRO A 248 8.96 -17.14 -4.69
C PRO A 248 7.97 -17.23 -3.53
N THR A 249 6.90 -17.99 -3.69
CA THR A 249 5.82 -18.15 -2.69
C THR A 249 6.30 -18.63 -1.32
N GLN A 250 7.53 -19.18 -1.24
CA GLN A 250 8.16 -19.64 -0.01
C GLN A 250 8.73 -18.51 0.88
N TYR A 251 8.84 -17.27 0.36
CA TYR A 251 9.35 -16.17 1.16
C TYR A 251 8.23 -15.48 1.94
N GLN A 252 8.49 -15.20 3.22
CA GLN A 252 7.58 -14.52 4.11
C GLN A 252 8.20 -13.20 4.60
N LEU A 253 7.39 -12.16 4.77
CA LEU A 253 7.83 -10.90 5.32
C LEU A 253 8.26 -11.09 6.78
N GLU A 254 9.55 -10.90 7.07
CA GLU A 254 10.10 -10.94 8.42
C GLU A 254 10.02 -9.57 9.12
N SER A 255 10.29 -8.51 8.38
CA SER A 255 10.27 -7.15 8.94
C SER A 255 10.07 -6.06 7.88
N SER A 256 9.56 -4.91 8.34
CA SER A 256 9.40 -3.70 7.54
C SER A 256 9.74 -2.47 8.37
N HIS A 257 10.68 -1.64 7.91
CA HIS A 257 11.19 -0.50 8.65
C HIS A 257 11.28 0.75 7.79
N PHE A 258 11.01 1.90 8.39
CA PHE A 258 11.43 3.18 7.83
C PHE A 258 12.93 3.35 8.03
N MET A 259 13.58 3.98 7.09
CA MET A 259 14.98 4.33 7.16
C MET A 259 15.17 5.84 7.04
N THR A 260 16.18 6.38 7.72
CA THR A 260 16.64 7.74 7.43
C THR A 260 17.51 7.76 6.17
N PRO A 261 17.65 8.93 5.50
CA PRO A 261 18.57 9.05 4.36
C PRO A 261 20.01 8.64 4.70
N GLU A 262 20.47 8.91 5.94
CA GLU A 262 21.82 8.53 6.39
C GLU A 262 21.96 7.01 6.56
N GLN A 263 20.93 6.33 7.08
CA GLN A 263 20.93 4.88 7.19
C GLN A 263 20.95 4.23 5.80
N PHE A 264 20.16 4.75 4.87
CA PHE A 264 20.12 4.22 3.51
C PHE A 264 21.43 4.48 2.74
N ARG A 265 22.05 5.66 2.88
CA ARG A 265 23.37 5.95 2.31
C ARG A 265 24.44 4.96 2.78
N LYS A 266 24.41 4.54 4.05
CA LYS A 266 25.31 3.50 4.54
C LYS A 266 25.09 2.17 3.82
N VAL A 267 23.83 1.79 3.58
CA VAL A 267 23.50 0.58 2.81
C VAL A 267 24.05 0.70 1.39
N LEU A 268 23.79 1.80 0.69
CA LEU A 268 24.31 2.06 -0.65
C LEU A 268 25.83 1.97 -0.74
N TYR A 269 26.54 2.43 0.29
CA TYR A 269 28.00 2.41 0.32
C TYR A 269 28.58 1.01 0.58
N LEU A 270 27.88 0.18 1.37
CA LEU A 270 28.38 -1.12 1.82
C LEU A 270 27.87 -2.29 0.98
N GLU A 271 26.76 -2.12 0.28
CA GLU A 271 26.02 -3.21 -0.33
C GLU A 271 25.90 -3.03 -1.85
N ILE A 272 25.94 -4.14 -2.57
CA ILE A 272 25.64 -4.19 -4.00
C ILE A 272 24.21 -4.72 -4.14
N PHE A 273 23.40 -4.04 -4.94
CA PHE A 273 22.06 -4.49 -5.26
C PHE A 273 22.08 -5.38 -6.50
N ASP A 274 21.34 -6.49 -6.45
CA ASP A 274 21.18 -7.37 -7.61
C ASP A 274 20.31 -6.70 -8.68
N TYR A 275 19.33 -5.89 -8.22
CA TYR A 275 18.51 -5.06 -9.08
C TYR A 275 18.32 -3.69 -8.46
N SER A 276 18.46 -2.64 -9.27
CA SER A 276 18.10 -1.28 -8.84
C SER A 276 17.58 -0.48 -10.02
N ILE A 277 16.45 0.19 -9.83
CA ILE A 277 15.78 0.95 -10.88
C ILE A 277 15.38 2.30 -10.31
N LEU A 278 15.62 3.36 -11.08
CA LEU A 278 15.11 4.70 -10.82
C LEU A 278 14.08 5.06 -11.88
N LEU A 279 12.88 5.46 -11.43
CA LEU A 279 11.79 5.89 -12.29
C LEU A 279 11.40 7.33 -11.99
N ASN A 280 11.05 8.08 -13.04
CA ASN A 280 10.27 9.31 -12.93
C ASN A 280 8.80 8.96 -13.17
N THR A 281 7.94 9.28 -12.22
CA THR A 281 6.50 8.96 -12.31
C THR A 281 5.66 10.12 -12.89
N GLY A 282 6.30 11.23 -13.24
CA GLY A 282 5.63 12.49 -13.60
C GLY A 282 5.11 13.28 -12.38
N HIS A 283 5.22 12.72 -11.18
CA HIS A 283 4.78 13.33 -9.91
C HIS A 283 5.80 13.19 -8.79
N GLY A 284 6.99 12.78 -9.14
CA GLY A 284 8.11 12.55 -8.27
C GLY A 284 8.86 11.28 -8.63
N TYR A 285 10.03 11.10 -8.06
CA TYR A 285 10.90 9.97 -8.31
C TYR A 285 10.58 8.79 -7.40
N PHE A 286 10.84 7.60 -7.94
CA PHE A 286 10.71 6.35 -7.23
C PHE A 286 11.92 5.46 -7.55
N ALA A 287 12.68 5.05 -6.52
CA ALA A 287 13.71 4.05 -6.69
C ALA A 287 13.30 2.73 -6.02
N PHE A 288 13.58 1.63 -6.70
CA PHE A 288 13.30 0.27 -6.26
C PHE A 288 14.58 -0.55 -6.33
N CYS A 289 15.06 -1.04 -5.19
CA CYS A 289 16.28 -1.81 -5.11
C CYS A 289 16.03 -3.16 -4.45
N VAL A 290 16.64 -4.22 -4.99
CA VAL A 290 16.55 -5.59 -4.46
C VAL A 290 17.93 -6.10 -4.19
N LYS A 291 18.12 -6.74 -3.03
CA LYS A 291 19.31 -7.48 -2.65
C LYS A 291 18.93 -8.90 -2.27
N LEU A 292 19.61 -9.86 -2.86
CA LEU A 292 19.48 -11.29 -2.56
C LEU A 292 20.61 -11.70 -1.58
N GLU A 293 20.28 -12.46 -0.51
CA GLU A 293 21.24 -12.92 0.52
C GLU A 293 21.12 -14.43 0.74
#